data_b1776693d10d451c655a84890e1fc163
#
_entry.id   b1776693d10d451c655a84890e1fc163
#
_cell.length_a   1.000
_cell.length_b   1.000
_cell.length_c   1.000
_cell.angle_alpha   90.00
_cell.angle_beta   90.00
_cell.angle_gamma   90.00
#
_symmetry.space_group_name_H-M   'P 1'
#
loop_
_entity.id
_entity.type
_entity.pdbx_description
1 polymer ?
#
loop_
_entity_poly.entity_id
_entity_poly.type
_entity_poly.pdbx_seq_one_letter_code
_entity_poly.pdbx_strand_id
1 'polypeptide(L)'
;KPNGYVTKSKNAQEAHEAVRPTSALRTPAQVARYLSDDERKLYDLIWKRAVACQMVPATLNTVSVDLAAGSQHSFRASGTTVVDPGFLAVYEEGKDQKNAEDDDEGRKLPPMKPGDSVPLDRIHADQHFTQPPPRFTEAALVKALEEYGIGRPSTYASIIQTLIFRKYVEMEGRAFKPSDVGRAVSKFLSGHFTQYVDYDFTAKLEDELDAVSRGEEEWIPLMEKFWGPFKELVAEKAETVDRSEATGARELGNDPKSGKPVSVRLGRYGPYAQIGDKDT
;
A
#
# COMPACT_ATOMS: atom_id res chain seq x y z
N LYS A 1 -15.24 -32.24 4.18
CA LYS A 1 -15.01 -31.49 5.44
C LYS A 1 -14.68 -30.05 5.04
N PRO A 2 -15.29 -29.03 5.67
CA PRO A 2 -14.95 -27.63 5.38
C PRO A 2 -13.47 -27.34 5.61
N ASN A 3 -12.89 -26.47 4.79
CA ASN A 3 -11.54 -25.96 5.01
C ASN A 3 -11.56 -25.04 6.25
N GLY A 4 -10.63 -25.26 7.18
CA GLY A 4 -10.44 -24.42 8.35
C GLY A 4 -9.21 -23.51 8.13
N TYR A 5 -9.36 -22.24 8.44
CA TYR A 5 -8.29 -21.25 8.36
C TYR A 5 -8.00 -20.67 9.73
N VAL A 6 -6.74 -20.41 10.00
CA VAL A 6 -6.30 -19.73 11.22
C VAL A 6 -5.74 -18.37 10.81
N THR A 7 -6.27 -17.32 11.39
CA THR A 7 -5.76 -15.97 11.16
C THR A 7 -4.37 -15.83 11.78
N LYS A 8 -3.40 -15.40 10.97
CA LYS A 8 -2.04 -15.09 11.43
C LYS A 8 -1.86 -13.61 11.75
N SER A 9 -2.83 -12.78 11.38
CA SER A 9 -2.79 -11.34 11.62
C SER A 9 -2.96 -11.05 13.11
N LYS A 10 -1.99 -10.34 13.71
CA LYS A 10 -2.10 -9.83 15.09
C LYS A 10 -3.25 -8.82 15.25
N ASN A 11 -3.71 -8.24 14.15
CA ASN A 11 -4.70 -7.16 14.12
C ASN A 11 -6.12 -7.67 13.90
N ALA A 12 -6.37 -8.98 14.02
CA ALA A 12 -7.71 -9.53 13.93
C ALA A 12 -8.52 -9.09 15.16
N GLN A 13 -9.62 -8.40 14.91
CA GLN A 13 -10.58 -8.05 15.95
C GLN A 13 -11.44 -9.29 16.23
N GLU A 14 -11.18 -9.97 17.34
CA GLU A 14 -11.80 -11.26 17.69
C GLU A 14 -13.33 -11.22 17.79
N ALA A 15 -13.91 -10.07 18.12
CA ALA A 15 -15.34 -9.88 18.26
C ALA A 15 -16.08 -9.69 16.92
N HIS A 16 -15.37 -9.67 15.78
CA HIS A 16 -15.96 -9.38 14.48
C HIS A 16 -16.00 -10.63 13.61
N GLU A 17 -17.18 -10.88 13.03
CA GLU A 17 -17.35 -11.92 12.02
C GLU A 17 -16.91 -11.39 10.64
N ALA A 18 -16.23 -12.23 9.86
CA ALA A 18 -15.86 -11.88 8.49
C ALA A 18 -17.11 -11.63 7.62
N VAL A 19 -17.04 -10.66 6.73
CA VAL A 19 -18.13 -10.38 5.77
C VAL A 19 -18.24 -11.54 4.80
N ARG A 20 -19.42 -12.16 4.74
CA ARG A 20 -19.74 -13.29 3.87
C ARG A 20 -21.20 -13.20 3.40
N PRO A 21 -21.55 -13.86 2.28
CA PRO A 21 -22.95 -13.91 1.85
C PRO A 21 -23.80 -14.68 2.88
N THR A 22 -25.04 -14.26 3.08
CA THR A 22 -25.98 -14.95 3.98
C THR A 22 -26.28 -16.38 3.55
N SER A 23 -26.09 -16.67 2.26
CA SER A 23 -26.20 -18.02 1.68
C SER A 23 -25.37 -18.09 0.40
N ALA A 24 -24.50 -19.09 0.30
CA ALA A 24 -23.74 -19.37 -0.92
C ALA A 24 -24.65 -19.70 -2.13
N LEU A 25 -25.87 -20.15 -1.89
CA LEU A 25 -26.85 -20.44 -2.95
C LEU A 25 -27.45 -19.17 -3.58
N ARG A 26 -27.28 -18.00 -2.97
CA ARG A 26 -27.67 -16.71 -3.55
C ARG A 26 -26.54 -16.20 -4.43
N THR A 27 -26.51 -16.68 -5.68
CA THR A 27 -25.45 -16.29 -6.62
C THR A 27 -25.53 -14.81 -7.00
N PRO A 28 -24.42 -14.16 -7.38
CA PRO A 28 -24.42 -12.76 -7.82
C PRO A 28 -25.43 -12.48 -8.94
N ALA A 29 -25.59 -13.40 -9.88
CA ALA A 29 -26.57 -13.27 -10.97
C ALA A 29 -28.03 -13.21 -10.46
N GLN A 30 -28.36 -14.01 -9.45
CA GLN A 30 -29.72 -14.03 -8.89
C GLN A 30 -30.10 -12.76 -8.13
N VAL A 31 -29.13 -12.13 -7.46
CA VAL A 31 -29.36 -10.92 -6.65
C VAL A 31 -29.13 -9.64 -7.43
N ALA A 32 -28.50 -9.69 -8.60
CA ALA A 32 -28.12 -8.52 -9.42
C ALA A 32 -29.24 -7.48 -9.60
N ARG A 33 -30.48 -7.94 -9.79
CA ARG A 33 -31.65 -7.08 -10.01
C ARG A 33 -32.07 -6.24 -8.78
N TYR A 34 -31.56 -6.56 -7.62
CA TYR A 34 -31.88 -5.89 -6.35
C TYR A 34 -30.78 -4.95 -5.87
N LEU A 35 -29.65 -4.88 -6.60
CA LEU A 35 -28.44 -4.17 -6.20
C LEU A 35 -28.11 -3.09 -7.23
N SER A 36 -27.57 -1.98 -6.76
CA SER A 36 -26.87 -1.01 -7.61
C SER A 36 -25.61 -1.62 -8.22
N ASP A 37 -25.00 -0.96 -9.19
CA ASP A 37 -23.79 -1.48 -9.86
C ASP A 37 -22.63 -1.69 -8.91
N ASP A 38 -22.43 -0.81 -7.93
CA ASP A 38 -21.33 -0.93 -6.98
C ASP A 38 -21.62 -1.99 -5.91
N GLU A 39 -22.85 -2.08 -5.41
CA GLU A 39 -23.27 -3.17 -4.52
C GLU A 39 -23.15 -4.52 -5.22
N ARG A 40 -23.48 -4.61 -6.50
CA ARG A 40 -23.35 -5.84 -7.30
C ARG A 40 -21.89 -6.28 -7.42
N LYS A 41 -20.97 -5.35 -7.72
CA LYS A 41 -19.52 -5.63 -7.79
C LYS A 41 -18.99 -6.11 -6.45
N LEU A 42 -19.38 -5.42 -5.37
CA LEU A 42 -18.96 -5.79 -4.03
C LEU A 42 -19.51 -7.15 -3.61
N TYR A 43 -20.80 -7.41 -3.87
CA TYR A 43 -21.39 -8.71 -3.58
C TYR A 43 -20.75 -9.85 -4.37
N ASP A 44 -20.45 -9.64 -5.66
CA ASP A 44 -19.74 -10.60 -6.51
C ASP A 44 -18.37 -10.95 -5.94
N LEU A 45 -17.61 -9.95 -5.51
CA LEU A 45 -16.32 -10.15 -4.87
C LEU A 45 -16.43 -10.96 -3.58
N ILE A 46 -17.34 -10.57 -2.67
CA ILE A 46 -17.55 -11.24 -1.38
C ILE A 46 -17.98 -12.70 -1.61
N TRP A 47 -18.92 -12.91 -2.52
CA TRP A 47 -19.44 -14.25 -2.85
C TRP A 47 -18.34 -15.14 -3.42
N LYS A 48 -17.59 -14.65 -4.39
CA LYS A 48 -16.49 -15.39 -5.03
C LYS A 48 -15.41 -15.76 -4.01
N ARG A 49 -15.01 -14.83 -3.16
CA ARG A 49 -14.02 -15.09 -2.09
C ARG A 49 -14.53 -16.16 -1.10
N ALA A 50 -15.78 -16.04 -0.66
CA ALA A 50 -16.39 -16.97 0.28
C ALA A 50 -16.53 -18.38 -0.31
N VAL A 51 -16.86 -18.52 -1.60
CA VAL A 51 -16.95 -19.82 -2.27
C VAL A 51 -15.56 -20.38 -2.55
N ALA A 52 -14.67 -19.59 -3.13
CA ALA A 52 -13.31 -20.00 -3.50
C ALA A 52 -12.51 -20.53 -2.30
N CYS A 53 -12.65 -19.92 -1.11
CA CYS A 53 -11.94 -20.37 0.09
C CYS A 53 -12.33 -21.79 0.53
N GLN A 54 -13.48 -22.32 0.10
CA GLN A 54 -13.95 -23.68 0.40
C GLN A 54 -13.74 -24.66 -0.77
N MET A 55 -13.21 -24.20 -1.91
CA MET A 55 -12.89 -25.03 -3.05
C MET A 55 -11.53 -25.72 -2.90
N VAL A 56 -11.26 -26.68 -3.77
CA VAL A 56 -9.96 -27.36 -3.85
C VAL A 56 -8.90 -26.39 -4.40
N PRO A 57 -7.62 -26.56 -4.01
CA PRO A 57 -6.52 -25.80 -4.61
C PRO A 57 -6.42 -26.01 -6.12
N ALA A 58 -5.95 -24.99 -6.83
CA ALA A 58 -5.56 -25.15 -8.22
C ALA A 58 -4.31 -26.02 -8.34
N THR A 59 -4.27 -26.85 -9.38
CA THR A 59 -3.09 -27.65 -9.73
C THR A 59 -2.39 -27.03 -10.93
N LEU A 60 -1.16 -26.61 -10.73
CA LEU A 60 -0.32 -26.01 -11.77
C LEU A 60 0.79 -26.95 -12.16
N ASN A 61 1.10 -27.01 -13.45
CA ASN A 61 2.29 -27.68 -13.97
C ASN A 61 3.28 -26.63 -14.45
N THR A 62 4.39 -26.48 -13.74
CA THR A 62 5.47 -25.55 -14.09
C THR A 62 6.63 -26.34 -14.71
N VAL A 63 6.99 -25.99 -15.92
CA VAL A 63 8.10 -26.59 -16.68
C VAL A 63 9.19 -25.53 -16.83
N SER A 64 10.41 -25.92 -16.51
CA SER A 64 11.61 -25.13 -16.78
C SER A 64 12.52 -25.90 -17.74
N VAL A 65 13.01 -25.21 -18.76
CA VAL A 65 13.88 -25.77 -19.80
C VAL A 65 15.18 -24.99 -19.83
N ASP A 66 16.30 -25.70 -19.77
CA ASP A 66 17.62 -25.14 -20.01
C ASP A 66 18.06 -25.45 -21.44
N LEU A 67 18.23 -24.40 -22.23
CA LEU A 67 18.65 -24.46 -23.63
C LEU A 67 20.16 -24.22 -23.69
N ALA A 68 20.93 -25.27 -24.02
CA ALA A 68 22.37 -25.16 -24.20
C ALA A 68 22.71 -24.43 -25.50
N ALA A 69 23.53 -23.39 -25.43
CA ALA A 69 24.04 -22.66 -26.59
C ALA A 69 25.57 -22.83 -26.64
N GLY A 70 26.02 -23.82 -27.40
CA GLY A 70 27.41 -24.27 -27.36
C GLY A 70 27.78 -24.94 -26.03
N SER A 71 29.06 -24.86 -25.66
CA SER A 71 29.59 -25.52 -24.46
C SER A 71 29.63 -24.63 -23.21
N GLN A 72 29.40 -23.33 -23.33
CA GLN A 72 29.64 -22.35 -22.25
C GLN A 72 28.44 -21.49 -21.90
N HIS A 73 27.38 -21.52 -22.68
CA HIS A 73 26.23 -20.67 -22.48
C HIS A 73 24.95 -21.48 -22.37
N SER A 74 24.04 -21.01 -21.54
CA SER A 74 22.70 -21.58 -21.42
C SER A 74 21.66 -20.47 -21.28
N PHE A 75 20.49 -20.69 -21.84
CA PHE A 75 19.29 -19.86 -21.65
C PHE A 75 18.24 -20.68 -20.90
N ARG A 76 17.54 -20.05 -19.97
CA ARG A 76 16.44 -20.70 -19.26
C ARG A 76 15.12 -20.11 -19.67
N ALA A 77 14.16 -20.96 -19.97
CA ALA A 77 12.77 -20.59 -20.17
C ALA A 77 11.89 -21.36 -19.18
N SER A 78 10.90 -20.70 -18.59
CA SER A 78 9.92 -21.31 -17.71
C SER A 78 8.52 -21.02 -18.21
N GLY A 79 7.61 -21.96 -18.02
CA GLY A 79 6.21 -21.78 -18.37
C GLY A 79 5.32 -22.55 -17.43
N THR A 80 4.15 -21.98 -17.12
CA THR A 80 3.16 -22.60 -16.23
C THR A 80 1.86 -22.84 -16.96
N THR A 81 1.29 -24.02 -16.73
CA THR A 81 -0.01 -24.42 -17.28
C THR A 81 -0.94 -24.84 -16.14
N VAL A 82 -2.16 -24.34 -16.16
CA VAL A 82 -3.20 -24.76 -15.23
C VAL A 82 -3.71 -26.13 -15.66
N VAL A 83 -3.50 -27.15 -14.84
CA VAL A 83 -3.98 -28.54 -15.07
C VAL A 83 -5.40 -28.69 -14.55
N ASP A 84 -5.63 -28.25 -13.31
CA ASP A 84 -6.94 -28.18 -12.69
C ASP A 84 -7.11 -26.76 -12.10
N PRO A 85 -8.10 -25.99 -12.54
CA PRO A 85 -8.28 -24.63 -12.06
C PRO A 85 -8.66 -24.56 -10.59
N GLY A 86 -9.27 -25.59 -10.00
CA GLY A 86 -9.69 -25.53 -8.60
C GLY A 86 -10.46 -24.24 -8.29
N PHE A 87 -10.03 -23.51 -7.25
CA PHE A 87 -10.65 -22.24 -6.87
C PHE A 87 -10.49 -21.11 -7.91
N LEU A 88 -9.50 -21.18 -8.79
CA LEU A 88 -9.30 -20.18 -9.86
C LEU A 88 -10.46 -20.17 -10.86
N ALA A 89 -11.28 -21.25 -10.91
CA ALA A 89 -12.49 -21.25 -11.72
C ALA A 89 -13.55 -20.23 -11.27
N VAL A 90 -13.46 -19.75 -10.02
CA VAL A 90 -14.41 -18.83 -9.42
C VAL A 90 -13.76 -17.49 -9.09
N TYR A 91 -12.53 -17.50 -8.59
CA TYR A 91 -11.85 -16.31 -8.12
C TYR A 91 -10.37 -16.29 -8.51
N GLU A 92 -9.99 -15.24 -9.16
CA GLU A 92 -8.60 -14.86 -9.43
C GLU A 92 -8.35 -13.47 -8.84
N GLU A 93 -7.29 -13.34 -8.05
CA GLU A 93 -6.94 -12.06 -7.42
C GLU A 93 -6.36 -11.10 -8.44
N GLY A 94 -6.96 -9.91 -8.53
CA GLY A 94 -6.47 -8.87 -9.41
C GLY A 94 -5.12 -8.33 -8.90
N LYS A 95 -4.15 -8.17 -9.80
CA LYS A 95 -2.87 -7.53 -9.47
C LYS A 95 -3.00 -6.03 -9.66
N ASP A 96 -2.67 -5.25 -8.61
CA ASP A 96 -2.69 -3.78 -8.67
C ASP A 96 -1.57 -3.20 -9.54
N GLN A 97 -0.47 -3.94 -9.67
CA GLN A 97 0.71 -3.54 -10.42
C GLN A 97 1.23 -4.71 -11.24
N LYS A 98 1.51 -4.47 -12.52
CA LYS A 98 2.26 -5.43 -13.34
C LYS A 98 3.74 -5.26 -13.02
N ASN A 99 4.34 -6.24 -12.37
CA ASN A 99 5.79 -6.34 -12.27
C ASN A 99 6.35 -6.95 -13.56
N ALA A 100 7.59 -6.63 -13.91
CA ALA A 100 8.26 -7.21 -15.10
C ALA A 100 8.33 -8.76 -15.03
N GLU A 101 8.30 -9.32 -13.81
CA GLU A 101 8.24 -10.76 -13.54
C GLU A 101 6.87 -11.39 -13.87
N ASP A 102 5.80 -10.58 -13.89
CA ASP A 102 4.44 -11.04 -14.21
C ASP A 102 4.24 -11.38 -15.69
N ASP A 103 5.11 -10.90 -16.57
CA ASP A 103 5.08 -11.24 -18.00
C ASP A 103 5.48 -12.72 -18.26
N ASP A 104 6.12 -13.38 -17.30
CA ASP A 104 6.51 -14.80 -17.38
C ASP A 104 5.42 -15.75 -16.81
N GLU A 105 4.53 -15.24 -15.94
CA GLU A 105 3.40 -16.02 -15.43
C GLU A 105 2.32 -16.19 -16.52
N GLY A 106 2.23 -17.39 -17.05
CA GLY A 106 1.22 -17.77 -18.06
C GLY A 106 1.78 -17.99 -19.47
N ARG A 107 3.07 -17.82 -19.71
CA ARG A 107 3.70 -18.28 -20.95
C ARG A 107 3.67 -19.81 -20.99
N LYS A 108 3.04 -20.34 -22.02
CA LYS A 108 3.04 -21.80 -22.30
C LYS A 108 4.26 -22.11 -23.11
N LEU A 109 5.12 -22.98 -22.60
CA LEU A 109 6.18 -23.57 -23.41
C LEU A 109 5.58 -24.65 -24.31
N PRO A 110 6.06 -24.79 -25.56
CA PRO A 110 5.71 -25.91 -26.41
C PRO A 110 6.22 -27.21 -25.77
N PRO A 111 5.61 -28.36 -26.09
CA PRO A 111 6.12 -29.65 -25.64
C PRO A 111 7.55 -29.86 -26.14
N MET A 112 8.47 -30.12 -25.22
CA MET A 112 9.90 -30.33 -25.49
C MET A 112 10.39 -31.53 -24.70
N LYS A 113 11.40 -32.24 -25.24
CA LYS A 113 12.09 -33.35 -24.58
C LYS A 113 13.56 -33.04 -24.42
N PRO A 114 14.21 -33.61 -23.42
CA PRO A 114 15.67 -33.51 -23.29
C PRO A 114 16.35 -34.04 -24.58
N GLY A 115 17.23 -33.20 -25.14
CA GLY A 115 17.95 -33.51 -26.38
C GLY A 115 17.27 -32.97 -27.65
N ASP A 116 16.09 -32.37 -27.56
CA ASP A 116 15.47 -31.71 -28.70
C ASP A 116 16.32 -30.54 -29.17
N SER A 117 16.45 -30.36 -30.49
CA SER A 117 17.13 -29.19 -31.04
C SER A 117 16.14 -28.04 -31.27
N VAL A 118 16.43 -26.90 -30.67
CA VAL A 118 15.64 -25.68 -30.82
C VAL A 118 16.37 -24.73 -31.77
N PRO A 119 15.79 -24.32 -32.91
CA PRO A 119 16.43 -23.38 -33.81
C PRO A 119 16.49 -22.00 -33.15
N LEU A 120 17.67 -21.38 -33.22
CA LEU A 120 17.85 -20.00 -32.82
C LEU A 120 17.35 -19.08 -33.95
N ASP A 121 16.33 -18.28 -33.69
CA ASP A 121 15.85 -17.25 -34.59
C ASP A 121 16.71 -15.99 -34.50
N ARG A 122 16.71 -15.39 -33.30
CA ARG A 122 17.42 -14.14 -33.06
C ARG A 122 17.73 -13.96 -31.56
N ILE A 123 18.84 -13.30 -31.25
CA ILE A 123 19.18 -12.83 -29.90
C ILE A 123 18.83 -11.34 -29.82
N HIS A 124 18.01 -10.96 -28.85
CA HIS A 124 17.73 -9.59 -28.49
C HIS A 124 18.63 -9.19 -27.31
N ALA A 125 19.33 -8.09 -27.45
CA ALA A 125 20.13 -7.51 -26.38
C ALA A 125 19.44 -6.22 -25.94
N ASP A 126 18.64 -6.29 -24.89
CA ASP A 126 17.90 -5.15 -24.37
C ASP A 126 18.58 -4.63 -23.09
N GLN A 127 18.63 -3.33 -22.96
CA GLN A 127 19.11 -2.69 -21.74
C GLN A 127 17.95 -2.49 -20.77
N HIS A 128 18.10 -3.03 -19.57
CA HIS A 128 17.13 -2.89 -18.50
C HIS A 128 17.74 -2.13 -17.32
N PHE A 129 16.93 -1.30 -16.69
CA PHE A 129 17.31 -0.58 -15.47
C PHE A 129 16.41 -1.02 -14.34
N THR A 130 16.97 -1.12 -13.13
CA THR A 130 16.17 -1.31 -11.92
C THR A 130 15.20 -0.14 -11.76
N GLN A 131 13.97 -0.45 -11.46
CA GLN A 131 12.95 0.55 -11.17
C GLN A 131 12.87 0.81 -9.66
N PRO A 132 12.58 2.06 -9.24
CA PRO A 132 12.31 2.32 -7.83
C PRO A 132 11.04 1.58 -7.39
N PRO A 133 10.86 1.35 -6.08
CA PRO A 133 9.60 0.81 -5.57
C PRO A 133 8.42 1.63 -6.10
N PRO A 134 7.35 0.98 -6.53
CA PRO A 134 6.17 1.67 -7.03
C PRO A 134 5.50 2.49 -5.92
N ARG A 135 4.75 3.53 -6.32
CA ARG A 135 3.93 4.30 -5.37
C ARG A 135 2.81 3.43 -4.82
N PHE A 136 2.43 3.69 -3.57
CA PHE A 136 1.30 3.00 -2.97
C PHE A 136 0.00 3.28 -3.72
N THR A 137 -0.75 2.23 -3.98
CA THR A 137 -2.19 2.27 -4.23
C THR A 137 -2.95 2.20 -2.90
N GLU A 138 -4.27 2.39 -2.90
CA GLU A 138 -5.07 2.20 -1.68
C GLU A 138 -4.88 0.80 -1.09
N ALA A 139 -4.95 -0.24 -1.93
CA ALA A 139 -4.76 -1.62 -1.49
C ALA A 139 -3.34 -1.89 -0.97
N ALA A 140 -2.31 -1.40 -1.68
CA ALA A 140 -0.91 -1.56 -1.26
C ALA A 140 -0.62 -0.80 0.05
N LEU A 141 -1.26 0.38 0.27
CA LEU A 141 -1.13 1.11 1.52
C LEU A 141 -1.80 0.37 2.68
N VAL A 142 -3.01 -0.16 2.49
CA VAL A 142 -3.69 -0.98 3.51
C VAL A 142 -2.84 -2.19 3.89
N LYS A 143 -2.28 -2.88 2.90
CA LYS A 143 -1.39 -4.01 3.14
C LYS A 143 -0.16 -3.61 3.95
N ALA A 144 0.48 -2.49 3.62
CA ALA A 144 1.63 -1.99 4.36
C ALA A 144 1.26 -1.60 5.81
N LEU A 145 0.12 -0.92 6.02
CA LEU A 145 -0.38 -0.60 7.35
C LEU A 145 -0.61 -1.85 8.19
N GLU A 146 -1.19 -2.90 7.60
CA GLU A 146 -1.39 -4.20 8.24
C GLU A 146 -0.05 -4.87 8.59
N GLU A 147 0.90 -4.89 7.67
CA GLU A 147 2.24 -5.46 7.87
C GLU A 147 3.02 -4.76 8.99
N TYR A 148 2.88 -3.44 9.11
CA TYR A 148 3.51 -2.64 10.17
C TYR A 148 2.72 -2.64 11.49
N GLY A 149 1.52 -3.19 11.54
CA GLY A 149 0.66 -3.17 12.72
C GLY A 149 0.02 -1.81 13.02
N ILE A 150 -0.04 -0.92 12.03
CA ILE A 150 -0.56 0.45 12.13
C ILE A 150 -2.04 0.47 11.73
N GLY A 151 -2.90 0.96 12.62
CA GLY A 151 -4.34 0.99 12.40
C GLY A 151 -4.99 -0.40 12.53
N ARG A 152 -6.28 -0.43 12.27
CA ARG A 152 -7.12 -1.65 12.34
C ARG A 152 -8.06 -1.66 11.14
N PRO A 153 -8.69 -2.78 10.79
CA PRO A 153 -9.62 -2.85 9.65
C PRO A 153 -10.68 -1.74 9.65
N SER A 154 -11.16 -1.34 10.82
CA SER A 154 -12.13 -0.26 10.98
C SER A 154 -11.59 1.14 10.71
N THR A 155 -10.27 1.35 10.69
CA THR A 155 -9.63 2.67 10.54
C THR A 155 -8.91 2.89 9.23
N TYR A 156 -8.59 1.84 8.45
CA TYR A 156 -7.83 1.99 7.20
C TYR A 156 -8.48 2.95 6.20
N ALA A 157 -9.80 2.83 6.01
CA ALA A 157 -10.53 3.71 5.09
C ALA A 157 -10.48 5.18 5.55
N SER A 158 -10.62 5.45 6.85
CA SER A 158 -10.57 6.81 7.39
C SER A 158 -9.17 7.42 7.32
N ILE A 159 -8.10 6.62 7.45
CA ILE A 159 -6.72 7.04 7.25
C ILE A 159 -6.54 7.52 5.81
N ILE A 160 -6.94 6.71 4.84
CA ILE A 160 -6.85 7.04 3.40
C ILE A 160 -7.64 8.31 3.09
N GLN A 161 -8.89 8.38 3.55
CA GLN A 161 -9.73 9.57 3.33
C GLN A 161 -9.12 10.83 3.95
N THR A 162 -8.48 10.71 5.11
CA THR A 162 -7.80 11.84 5.77
C THR A 162 -6.63 12.34 4.92
N LEU A 163 -5.82 11.45 4.34
CA LEU A 163 -4.72 11.84 3.46
C LEU A 163 -5.22 12.64 2.24
N ILE A 164 -6.30 12.17 1.63
CA ILE A 164 -6.91 12.81 0.45
C ILE A 164 -7.60 14.12 0.84
N PHE A 165 -8.42 14.12 1.88
CA PHE A 165 -9.20 15.29 2.33
C PHE A 165 -8.29 16.46 2.75
N ARG A 166 -7.20 16.16 3.46
CA ARG A 166 -6.19 17.15 3.85
C ARG A 166 -5.25 17.53 2.72
N LYS A 167 -5.43 16.96 1.53
CA LYS A 167 -4.59 17.19 0.35
C LYS A 167 -3.10 16.88 0.62
N TYR A 168 -2.81 15.92 1.47
CA TYR A 168 -1.44 15.46 1.68
C TYR A 168 -0.96 14.60 0.50
N VAL A 169 -1.90 13.97 -0.19
CA VAL A 169 -1.67 13.21 -1.42
C VAL A 169 -2.67 13.60 -2.50
N GLU A 170 -2.25 13.42 -3.74
CA GLU A 170 -3.08 13.49 -4.94
C GLU A 170 -3.14 12.10 -5.58
N MET A 171 -4.23 11.80 -6.26
CA MET A 171 -4.36 10.53 -6.99
C MET A 171 -3.79 10.68 -8.40
N GLU A 172 -2.79 9.88 -8.74
CA GLU A 172 -2.25 9.73 -10.08
C GLU A 172 -2.63 8.33 -10.61
N GLY A 173 -3.74 8.26 -11.33
CA GLY A 173 -4.41 7.00 -11.64
C GLY A 173 -4.93 6.33 -10.36
N ARG A 174 -4.36 5.18 -9.99
CA ARG A 174 -4.67 4.45 -8.74
C ARG A 174 -3.65 4.69 -7.63
N ALA A 175 -2.56 5.40 -7.91
CA ALA A 175 -1.45 5.57 -6.98
C ALA A 175 -1.50 6.91 -6.25
N PHE A 176 -1.04 6.93 -5.01
CA PHE A 176 -0.86 8.15 -4.24
C PHE A 176 0.41 8.88 -4.64
N LYS A 177 0.30 10.15 -4.94
CA LYS A 177 1.42 11.06 -5.16
C LYS A 177 1.44 12.09 -4.04
N PRO A 178 2.52 12.16 -3.24
CA PRO A 178 2.64 13.19 -2.22
C PRO A 178 2.57 14.59 -2.83
N SER A 179 1.69 15.43 -2.30
CA SER A 179 1.61 16.85 -2.66
C SER A 179 2.73 17.64 -1.98
N ASP A 180 2.92 18.89 -2.39
CA ASP A 180 3.89 19.77 -1.72
C ASP A 180 3.52 20.03 -0.25
N VAL A 181 2.22 20.15 0.05
CA VAL A 181 1.72 20.25 1.42
C VAL A 181 2.05 18.99 2.20
N GLY A 182 1.77 17.82 1.63
CA GLY A 182 2.09 16.54 2.27
C GLY A 182 3.58 16.38 2.56
N ARG A 183 4.43 16.79 1.62
CA ARG A 183 5.90 16.76 1.81
C ARG A 183 6.36 17.72 2.91
N ALA A 184 5.80 18.93 2.97
CA ALA A 184 6.12 19.91 4.01
C ALA A 184 5.70 19.41 5.40
N VAL A 185 4.46 18.88 5.52
CA VAL A 185 3.95 18.30 6.77
C VAL A 185 4.78 17.08 7.19
N SER A 186 5.09 16.17 6.28
CA SER A 186 5.92 15.00 6.57
C SER A 186 7.31 15.40 7.06
N LYS A 187 7.97 16.34 6.38
CA LYS A 187 9.28 16.86 6.78
C LYS A 187 9.24 17.50 8.16
N PHE A 188 8.23 18.34 8.43
CA PHE A 188 8.05 18.99 9.72
C PHE A 188 7.85 17.98 10.85
N LEU A 189 6.93 17.04 10.68
CA LEU A 189 6.65 16.03 11.69
C LEU A 189 7.87 15.11 11.94
N SER A 190 8.55 14.68 10.88
CA SER A 190 9.75 13.84 11.01
C SER A 190 10.93 14.58 11.66
N GLY A 191 10.99 15.91 11.57
CA GLY A 191 12.02 16.72 12.21
C GLY A 191 11.75 17.04 13.68
N HIS A 192 10.49 17.29 14.03
CA HIS A 192 10.12 17.81 15.35
C HIS A 192 9.36 16.82 16.24
N PHE A 193 8.72 15.81 15.64
CA PHE A 193 7.88 14.81 16.31
C PHE A 193 8.32 13.37 15.96
N THR A 194 9.61 13.16 15.79
CA THR A 194 10.22 11.91 15.28
C THR A 194 9.67 10.67 15.98
N GLN A 195 9.57 10.69 17.33
CA GLN A 195 9.06 9.57 18.11
C GLN A 195 7.60 9.23 17.74
N TYR A 196 6.75 10.24 17.49
CA TYR A 196 5.31 10.06 17.26
C TYR A 196 4.95 9.69 15.81
N VAL A 197 5.87 9.90 14.86
CA VAL A 197 5.72 9.48 13.46
C VAL A 197 6.47 8.20 13.14
N ASP A 198 7.13 7.61 14.13
CA ASP A 198 7.78 6.32 14.03
C ASP A 198 6.74 5.20 13.91
N TYR A 199 6.98 4.25 13.00
CA TYR A 199 6.04 3.15 12.75
C TYR A 199 5.92 2.23 13.97
N ASP A 200 7.02 1.95 14.64
CA ASP A 200 7.03 1.10 15.84
C ASP A 200 6.30 1.74 17.00
N PHE A 201 6.35 3.07 17.12
CA PHE A 201 5.61 3.79 18.15
C PHE A 201 4.11 3.60 17.98
N THR A 202 3.61 3.84 16.75
CA THR A 202 2.18 3.69 16.44
C THR A 202 1.72 2.23 16.64
N ALA A 203 2.50 1.27 16.15
CA ALA A 203 2.20 -0.15 16.30
C ALA A 203 2.14 -0.57 17.79
N LYS A 204 3.08 -0.12 18.63
CA LYS A 204 3.08 -0.40 20.07
C LYS A 204 1.89 0.21 20.78
N LEU A 205 1.53 1.47 20.44
CA LEU A 205 0.36 2.12 21.04
C LEU A 205 -0.94 1.38 20.68
N GLU A 206 -1.07 0.89 19.46
CA GLU A 206 -2.20 0.05 19.04
C GLU A 206 -2.23 -1.27 19.82
N ASP A 207 -1.09 -1.92 20.04
CA ASP A 207 -0.99 -3.16 20.82
C ASP A 207 -1.33 -2.92 22.31
N GLU A 208 -0.88 -1.79 22.90
CA GLU A 208 -1.23 -1.37 24.27
C GLU A 208 -2.75 -1.09 24.39
N LEU A 209 -3.38 -0.46 23.39
CA LEU A 209 -4.83 -0.25 23.34
C LEU A 209 -5.61 -1.57 23.21
N ASP A 210 -5.10 -2.53 22.46
CA ASP A 210 -5.67 -3.86 22.39
C ASP A 210 -5.57 -4.59 23.75
N ALA A 211 -4.47 -4.43 24.49
CA ALA A 211 -4.33 -4.97 25.85
C ALA A 211 -5.35 -4.35 26.81
N VAL A 212 -5.61 -3.05 26.70
CA VAL A 212 -6.69 -2.38 27.45
C VAL A 212 -8.05 -2.99 27.09
N SER A 213 -8.31 -3.24 25.81
CA SER A 213 -9.60 -3.84 25.37
C SER A 213 -9.83 -5.24 25.92
N ARG A 214 -8.74 -5.99 26.17
CA ARG A 214 -8.78 -7.31 26.80
C ARG A 214 -8.79 -7.28 28.35
N GLY A 215 -8.69 -6.08 28.95
CA GLY A 215 -8.62 -5.90 30.42
C GLY A 215 -7.27 -6.29 31.02
N GLU A 216 -6.21 -6.35 30.21
CA GLU A 216 -4.84 -6.66 30.65
C GLU A 216 -4.11 -5.41 31.16
N GLU A 217 -4.51 -4.22 30.69
CA GLU A 217 -3.96 -2.92 31.08
C GLU A 217 -5.07 -1.91 31.38
N GLU A 218 -4.71 -0.90 32.19
CA GLU A 218 -5.58 0.22 32.53
C GLU A 218 -5.37 1.38 31.54
N TRP A 219 -6.46 1.92 31.00
CA TRP A 219 -6.36 2.96 29.98
C TRP A 219 -5.86 4.33 30.49
N ILE A 220 -6.13 4.67 31.77
CA ILE A 220 -5.73 5.97 32.33
C ILE A 220 -4.21 6.11 32.40
N PRO A 221 -3.46 5.17 33.02
CA PRO A 221 -1.99 5.25 33.02
C PRO A 221 -1.38 5.26 31.62
N LEU A 222 -1.96 4.51 30.68
CA LEU A 222 -1.51 4.51 29.30
C LEU A 222 -1.67 5.88 28.65
N MET A 223 -2.82 6.54 28.85
CA MET A 223 -3.04 7.88 28.31
C MET A 223 -2.17 8.95 28.98
N GLU A 224 -1.90 8.84 30.27
CA GLU A 224 -0.99 9.74 30.98
C GLU A 224 0.44 9.62 30.46
N LYS A 225 0.92 8.38 30.26
CA LYS A 225 2.23 8.07 29.67
C LYS A 225 2.38 8.67 28.26
N PHE A 226 1.32 8.64 27.48
CA PHE A 226 1.31 9.21 26.12
C PHE A 226 1.18 10.75 26.17
N TRP A 227 0.19 11.26 26.87
CA TRP A 227 -0.22 12.67 26.82
C TRP A 227 0.78 13.61 27.48
N GLY A 228 1.39 13.23 28.61
CA GLY A 228 2.32 14.08 29.34
C GLY A 228 3.47 14.57 28.44
N PRO A 229 4.34 13.67 27.95
CA PRO A 229 5.46 14.04 27.08
C PRO A 229 5.02 14.67 25.75
N PHE A 230 3.90 14.24 25.18
CA PHE A 230 3.38 14.80 23.93
C PHE A 230 2.97 16.27 24.11
N LYS A 231 2.22 16.59 25.19
CA LYS A 231 1.79 17.95 25.50
C LYS A 231 2.98 18.89 25.73
N GLU A 232 3.99 18.42 26.46
CA GLU A 232 5.21 19.20 26.72
C GLU A 232 5.96 19.49 25.41
N LEU A 233 6.12 18.47 24.55
CA LEU A 233 6.76 18.64 23.24
C LEU A 233 5.98 19.60 22.35
N VAL A 234 4.65 19.54 22.31
CA VAL A 234 3.83 20.47 21.55
C VAL A 234 4.03 21.91 22.05
N ALA A 235 4.04 22.13 23.36
CA ALA A 235 4.28 23.43 23.94
C ALA A 235 5.69 23.99 23.61
N GLU A 236 6.71 23.13 23.73
CA GLU A 236 8.09 23.48 23.35
C GLU A 236 8.19 23.89 21.88
N LYS A 237 7.63 23.09 20.98
CA LYS A 237 7.70 23.35 19.53
C LYS A 237 6.87 24.58 19.13
N ALA A 238 5.78 24.86 19.83
CA ALA A 238 4.99 26.07 19.59
C ALA A 238 5.77 27.36 19.89
N GLU A 239 6.74 27.30 20.84
CA GLU A 239 7.59 28.46 21.22
C GLU A 239 8.88 28.50 20.39
N THR A 240 9.47 27.36 20.06
CA THR A 240 10.82 27.27 19.49
C THR A 240 10.88 27.22 17.97
N VAL A 241 9.83 26.75 17.32
CA VAL A 241 9.82 26.54 15.84
C VAL A 241 9.26 27.75 15.13
N ASP A 242 10.06 28.34 14.23
CA ASP A 242 9.62 29.46 13.42
C ASP A 242 8.57 29.02 12.38
N ARG A 243 7.61 29.90 12.12
CA ARG A 243 6.54 29.65 11.14
C ARG A 243 7.07 29.43 9.72
N SER A 244 8.22 30.00 9.38
CA SER A 244 8.87 29.83 8.09
C SER A 244 9.35 28.39 7.88
N GLU A 245 9.84 27.75 8.93
CA GLU A 245 10.25 26.34 8.91
C GLU A 245 9.04 25.42 8.73
N ALA A 246 7.94 25.68 9.45
CA ALA A 246 6.70 24.93 9.31
C ALA A 246 6.09 25.01 7.90
N THR A 247 6.27 26.14 7.20
CA THR A 247 5.79 26.33 5.82
C THR A 247 6.78 25.88 4.74
N GLY A 248 7.93 25.33 5.13
CA GLY A 248 8.96 24.87 4.19
C GLY A 248 9.54 26.02 3.36
N ALA A 249 9.66 27.22 3.94
CA ALA A 249 10.25 28.37 3.27
C ALA A 249 11.68 28.08 2.84
N ARG A 250 11.99 28.37 1.58
CA ARG A 250 13.33 28.23 1.00
C ARG A 250 13.82 29.59 0.55
N GLU A 251 14.94 30.04 1.10
CA GLU A 251 15.63 31.24 0.64
C GLU A 251 16.36 30.96 -0.68
N LEU A 252 16.17 31.85 -1.65
CA LEU A 252 16.78 31.76 -2.98
C LEU A 252 17.95 32.78 -3.16
N GLY A 253 18.22 33.61 -2.15
CA GLY A 253 19.17 34.70 -2.21
C GLY A 253 18.48 36.07 -2.22
N ASN A 254 19.18 37.10 -2.64
CA ASN A 254 18.65 38.48 -2.62
C ASN A 254 18.21 38.92 -4.05
N ASP A 255 17.13 39.67 -4.11
CA ASP A 255 16.70 40.33 -5.34
C ASP A 255 17.74 41.33 -5.83
N PRO A 256 18.26 41.21 -7.06
CA PRO A 256 19.32 42.09 -7.56
C PRO A 256 18.89 43.56 -7.68
N LYS A 257 17.60 43.88 -7.68
CA LYS A 257 17.08 45.24 -7.81
C LYS A 257 16.84 45.89 -6.47
N SER A 258 16.27 45.18 -5.48
CA SER A 258 15.89 45.73 -4.20
C SER A 258 16.86 45.35 -3.08
N GLY A 259 17.78 44.40 -3.27
CA GLY A 259 18.65 43.84 -2.24
C GLY A 259 17.92 43.02 -1.18
N LYS A 260 16.59 42.90 -1.24
CA LYS A 260 15.77 42.17 -0.27
C LYS A 260 15.86 40.67 -0.45
N PRO A 261 15.75 39.85 0.62
CA PRO A 261 15.75 38.40 0.51
C PRO A 261 14.55 37.90 -0.31
N VAL A 262 14.80 36.95 -1.16
CA VAL A 262 13.77 36.22 -1.95
C VAL A 262 13.58 34.86 -1.34
N SER A 263 12.36 34.55 -0.95
CA SER A 263 11.98 33.25 -0.44
C SER A 263 10.84 32.62 -1.25
N VAL A 264 10.87 31.30 -1.42
CA VAL A 264 9.73 30.53 -1.91
C VAL A 264 9.03 29.94 -0.70
N ARG A 265 7.72 30.10 -0.65
CA ARG A 265 6.87 29.61 0.45
C ARG A 265 5.66 28.86 -0.11
N LEU A 266 5.12 27.95 0.69
CA LEU A 266 3.88 27.27 0.36
C LEU A 266 2.70 28.08 0.89
N GLY A 267 1.82 28.54 0.00
CA GLY A 267 0.61 29.27 0.33
C GLY A 267 -0.66 28.45 0.11
N ARG A 268 -1.81 29.05 0.44
CA ARG A 268 -3.13 28.41 0.27
C ARG A 268 -3.42 27.94 -1.16
N TYR A 269 -2.83 28.63 -2.14
CA TYR A 269 -3.06 28.38 -3.57
C TYR A 269 -1.87 27.71 -4.27
N GLY A 270 -0.89 27.25 -3.51
CA GLY A 270 0.33 26.64 -4.02
C GLY A 270 1.61 27.42 -3.69
N PRO A 271 2.77 27.02 -4.24
CA PRO A 271 4.03 27.70 -4.04
C PRO A 271 3.98 29.13 -4.60
N TYR A 272 4.54 30.08 -3.85
CA TYR A 272 4.71 31.45 -4.32
C TYR A 272 6.08 32.00 -3.90
N ALA A 273 6.61 32.94 -4.69
CA ALA A 273 7.82 33.66 -4.36
C ALA A 273 7.48 34.98 -3.65
N GLN A 274 8.24 35.30 -2.62
CA GLN A 274 8.11 36.54 -1.84
C GLN A 274 9.45 37.27 -1.82
N ILE A 275 9.43 38.57 -2.03
CA ILE A 275 10.59 39.46 -1.90
C ILE A 275 10.42 40.31 -0.65
N GLY A 276 11.37 40.17 0.31
CA GLY A 276 11.27 40.77 1.62
C GLY A 276 10.26 40.11 2.54
N ASP A 277 10.12 40.63 3.77
CA ASP A 277 9.13 40.18 4.73
C ASP A 277 7.80 40.94 4.55
N LYS A 278 6.71 40.39 5.13
CA LYS A 278 5.37 40.98 5.04
C LYS A 278 5.26 42.38 5.62
N ASP A 279 6.19 42.74 6.49
CA ASP A 279 6.19 43.99 7.24
C ASP A 279 7.17 45.06 6.64
N THR A 280 7.72 44.78 5.45
CA THR A 280 8.56 45.67 4.65
C THR A 280 8.00 45.83 3.24
#